data_fe13915641e6cc27122e76e659bfbdd4
#
_entry.id   fe13915641e6cc27122e76e659bfbdd4
#
_cell.length_a   1.000
_cell.length_b   1.000
_cell.length_c   1.000
_cell.angle_alpha   90.00
_cell.angle_beta   90.00
_cell.angle_gamma   90.00
#
_symmetry.space_group_name_H-M   'P 1'
#
loop_
_entity.id
_entity.type
_entity.pdbx_description
1 polymer ?
#
loop_
_entity_poly.entity_id
_entity_poly.type
_entity_poly.pdbx_seq_one_letter_code
_entity_poly.pdbx_strand_id
1 'polypeptide(L)'
;MKKILLLFVCLAANLLPGRAQMMPDSTVQVVAYWKLGDKQYYRYESTQFKIKQQDTVVAKRSAGIISMEVISADEEKGYRLKVSTLESQESDPIAEALNEQIAKNFGAEDCYIDTDPYGTIQQFSIPEGLGECQEDLIKMVSDALKQKYPDENPDIFLPFLRQMITPENLVAMATNLYSPLFMFHGARLALSEKYEFEDNVPSIFTDGTMKMSGYFWVNEEATDEESVLLQLTKTADKEELKPFLFNNLNAIIQNMAKDMDQETLTSDLEKLYDTAKMSITDQIVEVVHLDTGWPIEYLFRRDVEMVISDEAGGQITQTTFSIIPQEVEQ
;
A
#
# COMPACT_ATOMS: atom_id res chain seq x y z
N MET A 1 -35.55 37.29 -28.59
CA MET A 1 -35.90 36.53 -27.40
C MET A 1 -35.46 35.06 -27.46
N LYS A 2 -35.75 34.30 -28.54
CA LYS A 2 -35.33 32.87 -28.64
C LYS A 2 -33.82 32.63 -28.54
N LYS A 3 -32.96 33.53 -29.09
CA LYS A 3 -31.50 33.39 -29.03
C LYS A 3 -30.90 33.67 -27.64
N ILE A 4 -31.54 34.53 -26.85
CA ILE A 4 -31.13 34.84 -25.48
C ILE A 4 -31.50 33.68 -24.53
N LEU A 5 -32.67 33.05 -24.78
CA LEU A 5 -33.10 31.87 -24.01
C LEU A 5 -32.14 30.67 -24.23
N LEU A 6 -31.66 30.48 -25.47
CA LEU A 6 -30.71 29.42 -25.79
C LEU A 6 -29.36 29.63 -25.11
N LEU A 7 -28.91 30.89 -25.02
CA LEU A 7 -27.65 31.23 -24.33
C LEU A 7 -27.73 31.00 -22.82
N PHE A 8 -28.91 31.31 -22.22
CA PHE A 8 -29.13 31.05 -20.78
C PHE A 8 -29.23 29.55 -20.47
N VAL A 9 -29.80 28.75 -21.36
CA VAL A 9 -29.85 27.27 -21.20
C VAL A 9 -28.45 26.67 -21.33
N CYS A 10 -27.63 27.15 -22.25
CA CYS A 10 -26.23 26.73 -22.38
C CYS A 10 -25.33 27.18 -21.19
N LEU A 11 -25.61 28.36 -20.60
CA LEU A 11 -24.88 28.82 -19.40
C LEU A 11 -25.35 28.07 -18.16
N ALA A 12 -26.63 27.73 -18.05
CA ALA A 12 -27.15 26.94 -16.93
C ALA A 12 -26.66 25.46 -16.96
N ALA A 13 -26.44 24.92 -18.16
CA ALA A 13 -25.87 23.57 -18.30
C ALA A 13 -24.39 23.47 -17.87
N ASN A 14 -23.65 24.61 -17.86
CA ASN A 14 -22.28 24.67 -17.36
C ASN A 14 -22.19 25.00 -15.86
N LEU A 15 -23.34 25.25 -15.18
CA LEU A 15 -23.40 25.54 -13.75
C LEU A 15 -23.90 24.34 -12.92
N LEU A 16 -24.20 23.22 -13.57
CA LEU A 16 -24.41 21.98 -12.84
C LEU A 16 -23.05 21.51 -12.38
N PRO A 17 -22.75 21.45 -11.08
CA PRO A 17 -21.57 20.73 -10.59
C PRO A 17 -21.63 19.36 -11.23
N GLY A 18 -20.56 18.97 -11.89
CA GLY A 18 -20.45 17.66 -12.54
C GLY A 18 -20.76 16.60 -11.48
N ARG A 19 -22.01 16.15 -11.45
CA ARG A 19 -22.45 15.11 -10.55
C ARG A 19 -21.92 13.79 -11.07
N ALA A 20 -21.36 13.09 -10.12
CA ALA A 20 -21.12 11.65 -10.08
C ALA A 20 -20.98 10.98 -11.45
N GLN A 21 -19.97 10.57 -11.67
CA GLN A 21 -19.17 9.76 -12.54
C GLN A 21 -19.88 8.48 -13.06
N MET A 22 -21.13 8.24 -12.69
CA MET A 22 -22.01 7.29 -13.38
C MET A 22 -22.45 7.91 -14.70
N MET A 23 -21.84 7.44 -15.79
CA MET A 23 -22.14 7.92 -17.13
C MET A 23 -23.41 7.23 -17.68
N PRO A 24 -24.15 7.88 -18.59
CA PRO A 24 -25.35 7.28 -19.22
C PRO A 24 -25.09 5.97 -19.97
N ASP A 25 -23.83 5.67 -20.27
CA ASP A 25 -23.39 4.46 -20.98
C ASP A 25 -23.05 3.30 -20.04
N SER A 26 -23.48 3.32 -18.79
CA SER A 26 -23.17 2.32 -17.77
C SER A 26 -21.67 2.18 -17.48
N THR A 27 -20.92 3.30 -17.56
CA THR A 27 -19.54 3.37 -17.09
C THR A 27 -19.46 4.25 -15.85
N VAL A 28 -18.49 3.97 -14.99
CA VAL A 28 -18.08 4.81 -13.88
C VAL A 28 -16.66 5.31 -14.11
N GLN A 29 -16.39 6.56 -13.77
CA GLN A 29 -15.05 7.09 -13.80
C GLN A 29 -14.67 7.58 -12.40
N VAL A 30 -13.59 7.07 -11.84
CA VAL A 30 -13.07 7.50 -10.53
C VAL A 30 -12.16 8.70 -10.73
N VAL A 31 -12.55 9.86 -10.25
CA VAL A 31 -11.84 11.14 -10.42
C VAL A 31 -11.77 11.90 -9.10
N ALA A 32 -10.64 12.50 -8.82
CA ALA A 32 -10.48 13.42 -7.70
C ALA A 32 -11.15 14.77 -7.98
N TYR A 33 -11.98 15.23 -7.06
CA TYR A 33 -12.55 16.59 -7.04
C TYR A 33 -12.14 17.31 -5.75
N TRP A 34 -10.89 17.17 -5.39
CA TRP A 34 -10.36 17.70 -4.16
C TRP A 34 -10.10 19.22 -4.26
N LYS A 35 -10.19 19.89 -3.14
CA LYS A 35 -9.90 21.32 -3.02
C LYS A 35 -8.72 21.52 -2.10
N LEU A 36 -8.01 22.63 -2.31
CA LEU A 36 -6.95 23.06 -1.38
C LEU A 36 -7.50 23.14 0.05
N GLY A 37 -6.84 22.46 0.98
CA GLY A 37 -7.22 22.36 2.37
C GLY A 37 -8.22 21.24 2.70
N ASP A 38 -8.74 20.51 1.70
CA ASP A 38 -9.52 19.30 1.98
C ASP A 38 -8.66 18.33 2.77
N LYS A 39 -9.23 17.77 3.83
CA LYS A 39 -8.53 16.87 4.73
C LYS A 39 -9.43 15.72 5.12
N GLN A 40 -8.90 14.49 5.01
CA GLN A 40 -9.58 13.28 5.43
C GLN A 40 -8.75 12.57 6.50
N TYR A 41 -9.45 11.89 7.39
CA TYR A 41 -8.84 11.07 8.44
C TYR A 41 -9.21 9.63 8.20
N TYR A 42 -8.23 8.75 8.33
CA TYR A 42 -8.42 7.31 8.14
C TYR A 42 -7.93 6.57 9.37
N ARG A 43 -8.74 5.61 9.82
CA ARG A 43 -8.26 4.55 10.70
C ARG A 43 -7.66 3.47 9.81
N TYR A 44 -6.42 3.12 10.09
CA TYR A 44 -5.83 1.95 9.45
C TYR A 44 -5.62 0.83 10.48
N GLU A 45 -5.76 -0.39 10.02
CA GLU A 45 -5.39 -1.60 10.77
C GLU A 45 -4.69 -2.56 9.81
N SER A 46 -3.57 -3.12 10.26
CA SER A 46 -2.87 -4.19 9.55
C SER A 46 -2.66 -5.36 10.50
N THR A 47 -3.12 -6.53 10.12
CA THR A 47 -2.99 -7.75 10.91
C THR A 47 -2.35 -8.84 10.08
N GLN A 48 -1.30 -9.44 10.62
CA GLN A 48 -0.63 -10.59 10.05
C GLN A 48 -0.98 -11.83 10.87
N PHE A 49 -1.50 -12.83 10.19
CA PHE A 49 -1.79 -14.13 10.76
C PHE A 49 -0.80 -15.16 10.24
N LYS A 50 -0.33 -16.04 11.11
CA LYS A 50 0.42 -17.25 10.74
C LYS A 50 -0.52 -18.44 10.79
N ILE A 51 -0.47 -19.25 9.75
CA ILE A 51 -1.18 -20.50 9.63
C ILE A 51 -0.19 -21.63 9.85
N LYS A 52 -0.48 -22.50 10.83
CA LYS A 52 0.26 -23.71 11.08
C LYS A 52 -0.72 -24.87 11.12
N GLN A 53 -0.68 -25.73 10.11
CA GLN A 53 -1.64 -26.81 9.93
C GLN A 53 -3.09 -26.30 9.89
N GLN A 54 -3.87 -26.47 10.96
CA GLN A 54 -5.25 -26.00 11.07
C GLN A 54 -5.42 -24.80 12.01
N ASP A 55 -4.34 -24.36 12.68
CA ASP A 55 -4.37 -23.25 13.61
C ASP A 55 -3.99 -21.95 12.94
N THR A 56 -4.76 -20.89 13.22
CA THR A 56 -4.47 -19.51 12.77
C THR A 56 -4.23 -18.66 14.02
N VAL A 57 -3.04 -18.05 14.10
CA VAL A 57 -2.66 -17.17 15.20
C VAL A 57 -2.29 -15.79 14.70
N VAL A 58 -2.66 -14.74 15.45
CA VAL A 58 -2.20 -13.38 15.20
C VAL A 58 -0.70 -13.32 15.49
N ALA A 59 0.09 -12.96 14.47
CA ALA A 59 1.53 -12.84 14.59
C ALA A 59 1.96 -11.40 14.84
N LYS A 60 1.31 -10.43 14.15
CA LYS A 60 1.58 -8.99 14.28
C LYS A 60 0.28 -8.23 14.08
N ARG A 61 0.19 -7.07 14.73
CA ARG A 61 -0.89 -6.11 14.52
C ARG A 61 -0.31 -4.70 14.61
N SER A 62 -0.72 -3.87 13.66
CA SER A 62 -0.46 -2.44 13.62
C SER A 62 -1.78 -1.73 13.41
N ALA A 63 -2.02 -0.63 14.09
CA ALA A 63 -3.22 0.17 13.93
C ALA A 63 -2.90 1.63 14.20
N GLY A 64 -3.68 2.55 13.63
CA GLY A 64 -3.49 3.96 13.89
C GLY A 64 -4.48 4.85 13.17
N ILE A 65 -4.21 6.15 13.25
CA ILE A 65 -4.95 7.19 12.55
C ILE A 65 -3.97 7.98 11.69
N ILE A 66 -4.29 8.10 10.42
CA ILE A 66 -3.58 8.97 9.49
C ILE A 66 -4.48 10.10 9.00
N SER A 67 -3.88 11.21 8.61
CA SER A 67 -4.57 12.25 7.86
C SER A 67 -3.98 12.41 6.48
N MET A 68 -4.83 12.69 5.49
CA MET A 68 -4.46 13.07 4.13
C MET A 68 -5.02 14.46 3.87
N GLU A 69 -4.14 15.43 3.57
CA GLU A 69 -4.48 16.84 3.37
C GLU A 69 -4.02 17.32 2.00
N VAL A 70 -4.92 17.96 1.27
CA VAL A 70 -4.61 18.60 -0.03
C VAL A 70 -3.88 19.91 0.23
N ILE A 71 -2.56 19.92 0.05
CA ILE A 71 -1.70 21.10 0.29
C ILE A 71 -1.43 21.91 -0.98
N SER A 72 -1.78 21.35 -2.16
CA SER A 72 -1.77 22.06 -3.44
C SER A 72 -2.84 21.49 -4.34
N ALA A 73 -3.56 22.35 -5.05
CA ALA A 73 -4.56 21.98 -6.05
C ALA A 73 -4.41 22.90 -7.27
N ASP A 74 -4.22 22.30 -8.45
CA ASP A 74 -4.05 23.02 -9.71
C ASP A 74 -4.82 22.22 -10.80
N GLU A 75 -5.71 22.89 -11.51
CA GLU A 75 -6.60 22.25 -12.50
C GLU A 75 -5.84 21.59 -13.66
N GLU A 76 -4.63 22.04 -13.97
CA GLU A 76 -3.81 21.50 -15.08
C GLU A 76 -2.75 20.51 -14.58
N LYS A 77 -2.22 20.70 -13.36
CA LYS A 77 -1.10 19.92 -12.82
C LYS A 77 -1.53 18.82 -11.86
N GLY A 78 -2.74 18.93 -11.28
CA GLY A 78 -3.27 17.99 -10.31
C GLY A 78 -3.07 18.44 -8.85
N TYR A 79 -2.91 17.47 -7.97
CA TYR A 79 -2.92 17.70 -6.52
C TYR A 79 -1.62 17.26 -5.87
N ARG A 80 -1.29 17.93 -4.76
CA ARG A 80 -0.30 17.43 -3.82
C ARG A 80 -0.96 17.17 -2.48
N LEU A 81 -0.87 15.93 -2.02
CA LEU A 81 -1.36 15.48 -0.73
C LEU A 81 -0.20 15.38 0.26
N LYS A 82 -0.45 15.80 1.51
CA LYS A 82 0.41 15.50 2.64
C LYS A 82 -0.25 14.38 3.45
N VAL A 83 0.49 13.30 3.68
CA VAL A 83 0.08 12.20 4.54
C VAL A 83 0.80 12.33 5.87
N SER A 84 0.07 12.17 6.98
CA SER A 84 0.66 12.26 8.32
C SER A 84 0.06 11.22 9.25
N THR A 85 0.90 10.50 9.98
CA THR A 85 0.49 9.61 11.07
C THR A 85 0.19 10.45 12.33
N LEU A 86 -1.04 10.36 12.82
CA LEU A 86 -1.49 11.07 14.02
C LEU A 86 -1.43 10.18 15.26
N GLU A 87 -1.78 8.91 15.07
CA GLU A 87 -1.75 7.87 16.11
C GLU A 87 -1.17 6.59 15.51
N SER A 88 -0.34 5.89 16.26
CA SER A 88 0.21 4.60 15.89
C SER A 88 0.25 3.67 17.10
N GLN A 89 -0.17 2.43 16.91
CA GLN A 89 -0.10 1.35 17.88
C GLN A 89 0.49 0.13 17.19
N GLU A 90 1.63 -0.32 17.70
CA GLU A 90 2.34 -1.46 17.16
C GLU A 90 2.37 -2.60 18.18
N SER A 91 2.11 -3.82 17.72
CA SER A 91 2.31 -5.01 18.58
C SER A 91 3.78 -5.42 18.69
N ASP A 92 4.64 -4.90 17.81
CA ASP A 92 6.08 -5.11 17.85
C ASP A 92 6.74 -3.92 18.59
N PRO A 93 7.35 -4.14 19.78
CA PRO A 93 7.98 -3.06 20.55
C PRO A 93 9.12 -2.35 19.82
N ILE A 94 9.75 -2.99 18.84
CA ILE A 94 10.80 -2.36 18.01
C ILE A 94 10.17 -1.37 17.06
N ALA A 95 9.09 -1.77 16.37
CA ALA A 95 8.36 -0.89 15.47
C ALA A 95 7.75 0.30 16.23
N GLU A 96 7.20 0.06 17.42
CA GLU A 96 6.67 1.10 18.31
C GLU A 96 7.75 2.12 18.68
N ALA A 97 8.88 1.66 19.22
CA ALA A 97 10.00 2.53 19.60
C ALA A 97 10.58 3.31 18.42
N LEU A 98 10.62 2.69 17.23
CA LEU A 98 11.09 3.34 16.01
C LEU A 98 10.12 4.45 15.57
N ASN A 99 8.82 4.17 15.53
CA ASN A 99 7.80 5.15 15.17
C ASN A 99 7.80 6.34 16.12
N GLU A 100 7.92 6.11 17.44
CA GLU A 100 8.07 7.20 18.42
C GLU A 100 9.30 8.08 18.14
N GLN A 101 10.44 7.47 17.81
CA GLN A 101 11.66 8.22 17.53
C GLN A 101 11.57 9.00 16.22
N ILE A 102 10.97 8.40 15.18
CA ILE A 102 10.73 9.09 13.89
C ILE A 102 9.81 10.30 14.15
N ALA A 103 8.67 10.10 14.79
CA ALA A 103 7.74 11.18 15.10
C ALA A 103 8.37 12.32 15.92
N LYS A 104 9.24 11.97 16.87
CA LYS A 104 9.94 12.96 17.71
C LYS A 104 10.96 13.79 16.94
N ASN A 105 11.69 13.19 16.00
CA ASN A 105 12.80 13.84 15.32
C ASN A 105 12.38 14.49 13.98
N PHE A 106 11.37 13.94 13.29
CA PHE A 106 10.95 14.35 11.95
C PHE A 106 9.51 14.84 11.88
N GLY A 107 8.75 14.74 12.98
CA GLY A 107 7.33 15.08 13.03
C GLY A 107 6.44 13.89 12.63
N ALA A 108 5.16 14.20 12.42
CA ALA A 108 4.14 13.19 12.07
C ALA A 108 3.97 12.99 10.55
N GLU A 109 4.79 13.65 9.74
CA GLU A 109 4.68 13.60 8.27
C GLU A 109 5.34 12.34 7.75
N ASP A 110 4.56 11.51 7.03
CA ASP A 110 5.06 10.26 6.47
C ASP A 110 5.61 10.46 5.06
N CYS A 111 4.80 11.11 4.20
CA CYS A 111 5.15 11.34 2.80
C CYS A 111 4.27 12.41 2.16
N TYR A 112 4.63 12.75 0.92
CA TYR A 112 3.82 13.54 0.01
C TYR A 112 3.48 12.72 -1.23
N ILE A 113 2.27 12.91 -1.75
CA ILE A 113 1.75 12.24 -2.94
C ILE A 113 1.41 13.31 -3.96
N ASP A 114 2.08 13.30 -5.10
CA ASP A 114 1.74 14.14 -6.25
C ASP A 114 0.87 13.33 -7.21
N THR A 115 -0.25 13.90 -7.64
CA THR A 115 -1.20 13.28 -8.58
C THR A 115 -1.41 14.16 -9.81
N ASP A 116 -1.97 13.58 -10.86
CA ASP A 116 -2.56 14.33 -11.96
C ASP A 116 -3.93 14.93 -11.59
N PRO A 117 -4.60 15.70 -12.49
CA PRO A 117 -5.92 16.26 -12.20
C PRO A 117 -7.03 15.23 -11.99
N TYR A 118 -6.84 13.98 -12.36
CA TYR A 118 -7.79 12.90 -12.12
C TYR A 118 -7.58 12.20 -10.79
N GLY A 119 -6.49 12.52 -10.07
CA GLY A 119 -6.11 11.84 -8.83
C GLY A 119 -5.19 10.65 -9.04
N THR A 120 -4.76 10.38 -10.28
CA THR A 120 -3.79 9.31 -10.58
C THR A 120 -2.42 9.68 -10.05
N ILE A 121 -1.83 8.83 -9.24
CA ILE A 121 -0.53 9.08 -8.61
C ILE A 121 0.56 9.20 -9.68
N GLN A 122 1.37 10.24 -9.56
CA GLN A 122 2.53 10.49 -10.40
C GLN A 122 3.84 10.25 -9.64
N GLN A 123 3.90 10.65 -8.36
CA GLN A 123 5.12 10.55 -7.57
C GLN A 123 4.83 10.50 -6.08
N PHE A 124 5.70 9.78 -5.36
CA PHE A 124 5.82 9.86 -3.90
C PHE A 124 7.11 10.57 -3.53
N SER A 125 7.09 11.33 -2.44
CA SER A 125 8.29 11.92 -1.83
C SER A 125 8.19 11.87 -0.31
N ILE A 126 9.32 11.70 0.35
CA ILE A 126 9.44 11.73 1.80
C ILE A 126 9.75 13.15 2.30
N PRO A 127 9.49 13.48 3.57
CA PRO A 127 9.87 14.76 4.15
C PRO A 127 11.36 15.06 4.00
N GLU A 128 11.70 16.33 3.81
CA GLU A 128 13.09 16.77 3.75
C GLU A 128 13.83 16.40 5.04
N GLY A 129 15.08 15.95 4.90
CA GLY A 129 15.93 15.54 6.02
C GLY A 129 15.77 14.09 6.47
N LEU A 130 14.64 13.41 6.20
CA LEU A 130 14.48 12.01 6.60
C LEU A 130 15.50 11.09 5.88
N GLY A 131 15.75 11.34 4.59
CA GLY A 131 16.77 10.61 3.83
C GLY A 131 18.22 10.89 4.29
N GLU A 132 18.47 12.06 4.88
CA GLU A 132 19.81 12.44 5.39
C GLU A 132 20.12 11.76 6.74
N CYS A 133 19.10 11.25 7.44
CA CYS A 133 19.22 10.66 8.78
C CYS A 133 19.31 9.13 8.76
N GLN A 134 19.69 8.52 7.65
CA GLN A 134 19.80 7.06 7.50
C GLN A 134 20.59 6.39 8.64
N GLU A 135 21.79 6.89 8.97
CA GLU A 135 22.63 6.31 10.03
C GLU A 135 22.00 6.47 11.43
N ASP A 136 21.26 7.55 11.68
CA ASP A 136 20.53 7.75 12.94
C ASP A 136 19.36 6.75 13.06
N LEU A 137 18.61 6.53 11.97
CA LEU A 137 17.54 5.53 11.92
C LEU A 137 18.10 4.12 12.13
N ILE A 138 19.20 3.76 11.47
CA ILE A 138 19.88 2.47 11.63
C ILE A 138 20.33 2.27 13.09
N LYS A 139 20.92 3.31 13.68
CA LYS A 139 21.32 3.26 15.09
C LYS A 139 20.14 3.04 16.02
N MET A 140 19.01 3.74 15.80
CA MET A 140 17.81 3.57 16.60
C MET A 140 17.27 2.13 16.52
N VAL A 141 17.19 1.56 15.32
CA VAL A 141 16.76 0.15 15.13
C VAL A 141 17.76 -0.80 15.81
N SER A 142 19.06 -0.57 15.66
CA SER A 142 20.10 -1.39 16.31
C SER A 142 20.00 -1.34 17.83
N ASP A 143 19.78 -0.16 18.41
CA ASP A 143 19.64 0.00 19.86
C ASP A 143 18.35 -0.69 20.39
N ALA A 144 17.23 -0.60 19.64
CA ALA A 144 15.99 -1.31 19.96
C ALA A 144 16.18 -2.84 19.88
N LEU A 145 16.92 -3.34 18.88
CA LEU A 145 17.26 -4.75 18.76
C LEU A 145 18.13 -5.23 19.94
N LYS A 146 19.14 -4.44 20.35
CA LYS A 146 19.99 -4.74 21.53
C LYS A 146 19.17 -4.84 22.80
N GLN A 147 18.19 -3.96 22.95
CA GLN A 147 17.33 -3.99 24.13
C GLN A 147 16.42 -5.23 24.15
N LYS A 148 15.87 -5.64 23.00
CA LYS A 148 14.95 -6.78 22.90
C LYS A 148 15.69 -8.13 22.93
N TYR A 149 16.88 -8.19 22.36
CA TYR A 149 17.69 -9.40 22.22
C TYR A 149 19.11 -9.16 22.78
N PRO A 150 19.25 -9.02 24.12
CA PRO A 150 20.53 -8.62 24.74
C PRO A 150 21.64 -9.65 24.55
N ASP A 151 21.30 -10.92 24.32
CA ASP A 151 22.25 -12.01 24.12
C ASP A 151 22.67 -12.18 22.65
N GLU A 152 22.04 -11.44 21.73
CA GLU A 152 22.35 -11.50 20.30
C GLU A 152 23.22 -10.31 19.87
N ASN A 153 24.08 -10.53 18.87
CA ASN A 153 24.87 -9.45 18.28
C ASN A 153 24.08 -8.77 17.15
N PRO A 154 23.43 -7.61 17.39
CA PRO A 154 22.65 -6.95 16.37
C PRO A 154 23.47 -6.37 15.22
N ASP A 155 24.80 -6.27 15.38
CA ASP A 155 25.68 -5.77 14.31
C ASP A 155 25.67 -6.68 13.07
N ILE A 156 25.23 -7.94 13.23
CA ILE A 156 24.98 -8.87 12.10
C ILE A 156 23.89 -8.32 11.16
N PHE A 157 22.91 -7.58 11.68
CA PHE A 157 21.82 -7.01 10.90
C PHE A 157 22.12 -5.63 10.29
N LEU A 158 23.22 -4.97 10.68
CA LEU A 158 23.54 -3.63 10.19
C LEU A 158 23.68 -3.53 8.65
N PRO A 159 24.33 -4.47 7.94
CA PRO A 159 24.36 -4.41 6.47
C PRO A 159 22.98 -4.49 5.83
N PHE A 160 22.10 -5.34 6.39
CA PHE A 160 20.73 -5.49 5.96
C PHE A 160 19.91 -4.21 6.23
N LEU A 161 20.04 -3.62 7.43
CA LEU A 161 19.37 -2.37 7.79
C LEU A 161 19.81 -1.21 6.88
N ARG A 162 21.09 -1.13 6.54
CA ARG A 162 21.60 -0.12 5.60
C ARG A 162 21.02 -0.26 4.20
N GLN A 163 20.77 -1.48 3.77
CA GLN A 163 20.10 -1.73 2.49
C GLN A 163 18.61 -1.38 2.56
N MET A 164 17.95 -1.66 3.68
CA MET A 164 16.50 -1.42 3.86
C MET A 164 16.17 0.06 4.07
N ILE A 165 16.97 0.77 4.85
CA ILE A 165 16.73 2.16 5.24
C ILE A 165 17.51 3.08 4.29
N THR A 166 17.07 3.14 3.02
CA THR A 166 17.55 4.13 2.05
C THR A 166 16.41 5.07 1.67
N PRO A 167 16.67 6.29 1.19
CA PRO A 167 15.61 7.18 0.72
C PRO A 167 14.68 6.53 -0.30
N GLU A 168 15.26 5.77 -1.24
CA GLU A 168 14.50 5.07 -2.28
C GLU A 168 13.59 4.00 -1.69
N ASN A 169 14.07 3.22 -0.71
CA ASN A 169 13.27 2.19 -0.06
C ASN A 169 12.20 2.78 0.86
N LEU A 170 12.47 3.91 1.54
CA LEU A 170 11.45 4.63 2.31
C LEU A 170 10.33 5.15 1.41
N VAL A 171 10.67 5.70 0.24
CA VAL A 171 9.69 6.08 -0.79
C VAL A 171 8.93 4.86 -1.29
N ALA A 172 9.60 3.75 -1.57
CA ALA A 172 8.96 2.51 -2.01
C ALA A 172 8.01 1.94 -0.95
N MET A 173 8.36 2.01 0.33
CA MET A 173 7.49 1.61 1.45
C MET A 173 6.24 2.49 1.52
N ALA A 174 6.38 3.81 1.44
CA ALA A 174 5.25 4.74 1.39
C ALA A 174 4.37 4.48 0.16
N THR A 175 4.99 4.27 -1.01
CA THR A 175 4.28 3.91 -2.24
C THR A 175 3.46 2.63 -2.06
N ASN A 176 4.06 1.56 -1.53
CA ASN A 176 3.37 0.29 -1.33
C ASN A 176 2.21 0.39 -0.32
N LEU A 177 2.31 1.28 0.66
CA LEU A 177 1.29 1.47 1.68
C LEU A 177 0.10 2.30 1.17
N TYR A 178 0.37 3.39 0.46
CA TYR A 178 -0.66 4.38 0.12
C TYR A 178 -1.12 4.35 -1.34
N SER A 179 -0.31 3.88 -2.30
CA SER A 179 -0.73 3.87 -3.70
C SER A 179 -1.98 3.02 -3.96
N PRO A 180 -2.20 1.91 -3.24
CA PRO A 180 -3.39 1.12 -3.47
C PRO A 180 -4.71 1.86 -3.20
N LEU A 181 -4.70 2.88 -2.31
CA LEU A 181 -5.88 3.73 -2.03
C LEU A 181 -6.33 4.58 -3.23
N PHE A 182 -5.47 4.73 -4.24
CA PHE A 182 -5.74 5.60 -5.39
C PHE A 182 -5.57 4.85 -6.72
N MET A 183 -5.50 3.53 -6.69
CA MET A 183 -5.14 2.74 -7.86
C MET A 183 -6.17 2.80 -9.00
N PHE A 184 -7.42 3.11 -8.70
CA PHE A 184 -8.49 3.21 -9.68
C PHE A 184 -8.74 4.64 -10.16
N HIS A 185 -8.06 5.64 -9.58
CA HIS A 185 -8.21 7.04 -10.01
C HIS A 185 -7.76 7.23 -11.47
N GLY A 186 -8.54 8.01 -12.22
CA GLY A 186 -8.37 8.20 -13.66
C GLY A 186 -8.96 7.09 -14.53
N ALA A 187 -9.29 5.93 -13.96
CA ALA A 187 -9.87 4.82 -14.70
C ALA A 187 -11.35 5.08 -15.03
N ARG A 188 -11.74 4.71 -16.26
CA ARG A 188 -13.14 4.63 -16.67
C ARG A 188 -13.50 3.17 -16.91
N LEU A 189 -14.49 2.67 -16.16
CA LEU A 189 -14.78 1.25 -16.05
C LEU A 189 -16.27 1.01 -16.37
N ALA A 190 -16.55 -0.01 -17.18
CA ALA A 190 -17.90 -0.49 -17.38
C ALA A 190 -18.36 -1.34 -16.19
N LEU A 191 -19.60 -1.20 -15.76
CA LEU A 191 -20.14 -1.85 -14.56
C LEU A 191 -20.14 -3.37 -14.64
N SER A 192 -20.25 -3.95 -15.84
CA SER A 192 -20.40 -5.40 -16.05
C SER A 192 -19.13 -6.09 -16.57
N GLU A 193 -18.04 -5.36 -16.74
CA GLU A 193 -16.82 -5.88 -17.35
C GLU A 193 -15.77 -6.23 -16.32
N LYS A 194 -15.01 -7.31 -16.60
CA LYS A 194 -13.79 -7.65 -15.90
C LYS A 194 -12.59 -7.31 -16.79
N TYR A 195 -11.65 -6.58 -16.20
CA TYR A 195 -10.44 -6.12 -16.87
C TYR A 195 -9.26 -6.97 -16.41
N GLU A 196 -8.66 -7.68 -17.35
CA GLU A 196 -7.44 -8.45 -17.10
C GLU A 196 -6.22 -7.52 -17.09
N PHE A 197 -5.26 -7.82 -16.23
CA PHE A 197 -3.99 -7.09 -16.17
C PHE A 197 -2.84 -7.99 -15.72
N GLU A 198 -1.64 -7.55 -16.02
CA GLU A 198 -0.40 -8.13 -15.52
C GLU A 198 0.35 -7.05 -14.73
N ASP A 199 0.95 -7.46 -13.63
CA ASP A 199 1.72 -6.61 -12.72
C ASP A 199 3.08 -7.24 -12.47
N ASN A 200 4.12 -6.42 -12.34
CA ASN A 200 5.47 -6.85 -12.03
C ASN A 200 5.88 -6.27 -10.68
N VAL A 201 5.87 -7.11 -9.65
CA VAL A 201 6.23 -6.72 -8.29
C VAL A 201 7.76 -6.75 -8.15
N PRO A 202 8.41 -5.60 -7.96
CA PRO A 202 9.87 -5.56 -7.81
C PRO A 202 10.32 -6.17 -6.48
N SER A 203 11.52 -6.74 -6.47
CA SER A 203 12.21 -7.11 -5.24
C SER A 203 12.88 -5.88 -4.61
N ILE A 204 12.89 -5.82 -3.28
CA ILE A 204 13.69 -4.85 -2.53
C ILE A 204 15.11 -5.38 -2.24
N PHE A 205 15.40 -6.63 -2.54
CA PHE A 205 16.69 -7.29 -2.25
C PHE A 205 17.52 -7.59 -3.48
N THR A 206 16.88 -7.65 -4.64
CA THR A 206 17.49 -7.98 -5.94
C THR A 206 16.88 -7.15 -7.04
N ASP A 207 17.49 -7.11 -8.22
CA ASP A 207 16.93 -6.47 -9.43
C ASP A 207 15.79 -7.30 -10.07
N GLY A 208 15.37 -8.39 -9.42
CA GLY A 208 14.33 -9.28 -9.92
C GLY A 208 12.92 -8.70 -9.73
N THR A 209 12.01 -9.16 -10.57
CA THR A 209 10.58 -8.90 -10.47
C THR A 209 9.80 -10.22 -10.42
N MET A 210 8.65 -10.20 -9.77
CA MET A 210 7.70 -11.31 -9.75
C MET A 210 6.46 -10.91 -10.55
N LYS A 211 6.14 -11.69 -11.58
CA LYS A 211 4.94 -11.49 -12.37
C LYS A 211 3.71 -11.93 -11.58
N MET A 212 2.70 -11.06 -11.54
CA MET A 212 1.37 -11.37 -11.06
C MET A 212 0.36 -11.09 -12.16
N SER A 213 -0.65 -11.92 -12.28
CA SER A 213 -1.76 -11.72 -13.20
C SER A 213 -3.08 -11.75 -12.47
N GLY A 214 -4.04 -11.01 -12.95
CA GLY A 214 -5.33 -10.91 -12.31
C GLY A 214 -6.35 -10.12 -13.10
N TYR A 215 -7.41 -9.78 -12.42
CA TYR A 215 -8.47 -8.97 -12.98
C TYR A 215 -9.06 -8.05 -11.91
N PHE A 216 -9.61 -6.94 -12.38
CA PHE A 216 -10.39 -6.02 -11.56
C PHE A 216 -11.73 -5.72 -12.23
N TRP A 217 -12.71 -5.28 -11.43
CA TRP A 217 -14.05 -4.96 -11.90
C TRP A 217 -14.77 -4.04 -10.93
N VAL A 218 -15.84 -3.41 -11.44
CA VAL A 218 -16.83 -2.72 -10.61
C VAL A 218 -17.88 -3.71 -10.13
N ASN A 219 -18.17 -3.74 -8.83
CA ASN A 219 -19.28 -4.51 -8.31
C ASN A 219 -20.57 -3.71 -8.45
N GLU A 220 -21.37 -4.01 -9.49
CA GLU A 220 -22.58 -3.29 -9.83
C GLU A 220 -23.64 -3.37 -8.73
N GLU A 221 -23.77 -4.52 -8.04
CA GLU A 221 -24.78 -4.73 -6.99
C GLU A 221 -24.50 -3.87 -5.73
N ALA A 222 -23.25 -3.49 -5.50
CA ALA A 222 -22.83 -2.70 -4.35
C ALA A 222 -22.45 -1.26 -4.72
N THR A 223 -22.70 -0.85 -5.96
CA THR A 223 -22.48 0.51 -6.45
C THR A 223 -23.80 1.27 -6.47
N ASP A 224 -23.81 2.48 -5.92
CA ASP A 224 -24.97 3.36 -5.88
C ASP A 224 -24.66 4.76 -6.48
N GLU A 225 -25.52 5.75 -6.26
CA GLU A 225 -25.33 7.10 -6.80
C GLU A 225 -24.21 7.88 -6.07
N GLU A 226 -23.84 7.47 -4.86
CA GLU A 226 -22.87 8.18 -4.01
C GLU A 226 -21.50 7.48 -3.98
N SER A 227 -21.48 6.16 -4.19
CA SER A 227 -20.25 5.37 -4.04
C SER A 227 -20.12 4.25 -5.08
N VAL A 228 -18.87 3.90 -5.39
CA VAL A 228 -18.51 2.77 -6.25
C VAL A 228 -17.70 1.76 -5.47
N LEU A 229 -18.06 0.48 -5.59
CA LEU A 229 -17.27 -0.63 -5.05
C LEU A 229 -16.44 -1.28 -6.15
N LEU A 230 -15.15 -1.22 -5.97
CA LEU A 230 -14.12 -1.75 -6.88
C LEU A 230 -13.46 -2.96 -6.26
N GLN A 231 -13.22 -3.98 -7.07
CA GLN A 231 -12.59 -5.22 -6.63
C GLN A 231 -11.44 -5.61 -7.55
N LEU A 232 -10.38 -6.15 -6.96
CA LEU A 232 -9.23 -6.68 -7.69
C LEU A 232 -8.79 -7.99 -7.06
N THR A 233 -8.41 -8.94 -7.91
CA THR A 233 -7.73 -10.16 -7.50
C THR A 233 -6.54 -10.40 -8.41
N LYS A 234 -5.36 -10.67 -7.84
CA LYS A 234 -4.17 -11.07 -8.59
C LYS A 234 -3.44 -12.22 -7.91
N THR A 235 -2.81 -13.06 -8.72
CA THR A 235 -2.08 -14.25 -8.25
C THR A 235 -0.70 -14.27 -8.87
N ALA A 236 0.31 -14.63 -8.08
CA ALA A 236 1.68 -14.76 -8.56
C ALA A 236 1.80 -15.92 -9.57
N ASP A 237 2.59 -15.71 -10.62
CA ASP A 237 2.96 -16.78 -11.54
C ASP A 237 3.73 -17.87 -10.79
N LYS A 238 3.25 -19.12 -10.92
CA LYS A 238 3.80 -20.25 -10.15
C LYS A 238 5.23 -20.62 -10.55
N GLU A 239 5.59 -20.37 -11.80
CA GLU A 239 6.92 -20.67 -12.31
C GLU A 239 7.94 -19.62 -11.92
N GLU A 240 7.50 -18.35 -11.79
CA GLU A 240 8.35 -17.24 -11.41
C GLU A 240 8.44 -17.04 -9.89
N LEU A 241 7.41 -17.44 -9.12
CA LEU A 241 7.35 -17.23 -7.68
C LEU A 241 8.51 -17.90 -6.93
N LYS A 242 8.80 -19.17 -7.25
CA LYS A 242 9.88 -19.90 -6.59
C LYS A 242 11.25 -19.26 -6.84
N PRO A 243 11.70 -19.05 -8.09
CA PRO A 243 12.96 -18.37 -8.36
C PRO A 243 13.06 -16.99 -7.71
N PHE A 244 11.98 -16.21 -7.73
CA PHE A 244 11.94 -14.89 -7.12
C PHE A 244 12.20 -14.96 -5.60
N LEU A 245 11.49 -15.81 -4.88
CA LEU A 245 11.67 -15.97 -3.44
C LEU A 245 13.04 -16.55 -3.08
N PHE A 246 13.53 -17.53 -3.84
CA PHE A 246 14.84 -18.10 -3.68
C PHE A 246 15.95 -17.04 -3.81
N ASN A 247 15.92 -16.25 -4.89
CA ASN A 247 16.89 -15.20 -5.13
C ASN A 247 16.89 -14.14 -4.01
N ASN A 248 15.70 -13.76 -3.53
CA ASN A 248 15.57 -12.82 -2.42
C ASN A 248 16.16 -13.37 -1.12
N LEU A 249 15.83 -14.61 -0.74
CA LEU A 249 16.37 -15.22 0.46
C LEU A 249 17.88 -15.45 0.37
N ASN A 250 18.37 -15.86 -0.79
CA ASN A 250 19.80 -16.00 -1.02
C ASN A 250 20.54 -14.67 -0.88
N ALA A 251 19.99 -13.58 -1.42
CA ALA A 251 20.54 -12.24 -1.24
C ALA A 251 20.58 -11.81 0.24
N ILE A 252 19.52 -12.11 1.00
CA ILE A 252 19.49 -11.87 2.45
C ILE A 252 20.58 -12.68 3.17
N ILE A 253 20.70 -13.98 2.89
CA ILE A 253 21.69 -14.85 3.50
C ILE A 253 23.12 -14.38 3.18
N GLN A 254 23.41 -14.03 1.93
CA GLN A 254 24.71 -13.51 1.54
C GLN A 254 25.09 -12.22 2.27
N ASN A 255 24.11 -11.37 2.56
CA ASN A 255 24.33 -10.12 3.27
C ASN A 255 24.48 -10.32 4.79
N MET A 256 23.75 -11.27 5.38
CA MET A 256 23.72 -11.48 6.83
C MET A 256 24.74 -12.50 7.33
N ALA A 257 25.07 -13.50 6.55
CA ALA A 257 25.80 -14.69 6.98
C ALA A 257 27.25 -14.74 6.45
N LYS A 258 27.96 -13.61 6.47
CA LYS A 258 29.36 -13.57 5.99
C LYS A 258 30.30 -14.54 6.71
N ASP A 259 30.00 -14.87 7.98
CA ASP A 259 30.77 -15.76 8.83
C ASP A 259 30.17 -17.18 8.94
N MET A 260 29.11 -17.48 8.20
CA MET A 260 28.45 -18.79 8.16
C MET A 260 28.84 -19.55 6.89
N ASP A 261 28.65 -20.87 6.91
CA ASP A 261 28.81 -21.71 5.71
C ASP A 261 27.66 -21.45 4.72
N GLN A 262 27.89 -20.44 3.87
CA GLN A 262 26.90 -20.00 2.87
C GLN A 262 26.56 -21.12 1.87
N GLU A 263 27.50 -22.00 1.58
CA GLU A 263 27.33 -23.08 0.61
C GLU A 263 26.35 -24.12 1.16
N THR A 264 26.47 -24.50 2.42
CA THR A 264 25.49 -25.37 3.09
C THR A 264 24.12 -24.73 3.21
N LEU A 265 24.04 -23.45 3.61
CA LEU A 265 22.75 -22.74 3.72
C LEU A 265 22.02 -22.62 2.38
N THR A 266 22.75 -22.29 1.31
CA THR A 266 22.18 -22.20 -0.05
C THR A 266 21.67 -23.56 -0.53
N SER A 267 22.49 -24.64 -0.30
CA SER A 267 22.09 -26.01 -0.67
C SER A 267 20.85 -26.50 0.09
N ASP A 268 20.72 -26.15 1.36
CA ASP A 268 19.55 -26.53 2.16
C ASP A 268 18.30 -25.73 1.74
N LEU A 269 18.47 -24.47 1.37
CA LEU A 269 17.41 -23.68 0.74
C LEU A 269 16.95 -24.28 -0.58
N GLU A 270 17.87 -24.67 -1.47
CA GLU A 270 17.53 -25.32 -2.75
C GLU A 270 16.66 -26.56 -2.54
N LYS A 271 17.07 -27.43 -1.62
CA LYS A 271 16.30 -28.65 -1.29
C LYS A 271 14.90 -28.33 -0.76
N LEU A 272 14.80 -27.31 0.09
CA LEU A 272 13.52 -26.84 0.64
C LEU A 272 12.61 -26.35 -0.49
N TYR A 273 13.15 -25.52 -1.40
CA TYR A 273 12.37 -24.95 -2.52
C TYR A 273 11.99 -25.97 -3.57
N ASP A 274 12.81 -26.97 -3.83
CA ASP A 274 12.49 -28.02 -4.80
C ASP A 274 11.22 -28.81 -4.41
N THR A 275 11.01 -29.00 -3.11
CA THR A 275 9.86 -29.74 -2.58
C THR A 275 8.65 -28.85 -2.26
N ALA A 276 8.85 -27.54 -2.07
CA ALA A 276 7.80 -26.63 -1.66
C ALA A 276 6.79 -26.36 -2.80
N LYS A 277 5.50 -26.37 -2.45
CA LYS A 277 4.42 -25.78 -3.26
C LYS A 277 4.05 -24.45 -2.63
N MET A 278 4.00 -23.41 -3.43
CA MET A 278 3.77 -22.06 -2.96
C MET A 278 2.74 -21.35 -3.82
N SER A 279 1.93 -20.48 -3.20
CA SER A 279 1.06 -19.55 -3.88
C SER A 279 0.98 -18.22 -3.14
N ILE A 280 0.81 -17.13 -3.89
CA ILE A 280 0.52 -15.80 -3.36
C ILE A 280 -0.69 -15.28 -4.10
N THR A 281 -1.71 -14.87 -3.37
CA THR A 281 -2.92 -14.25 -3.92
C THR A 281 -3.19 -12.96 -3.16
N ASP A 282 -3.38 -11.88 -3.91
CA ASP A 282 -3.80 -10.57 -3.39
C ASP A 282 -5.25 -10.32 -3.77
N GLN A 283 -6.01 -9.78 -2.83
CA GLN A 283 -7.37 -9.31 -3.02
C GLN A 283 -7.47 -7.87 -2.51
N ILE A 284 -8.09 -7.01 -3.30
CA ILE A 284 -8.37 -5.63 -2.93
C ILE A 284 -9.87 -5.39 -3.10
N VAL A 285 -10.45 -4.73 -2.12
CA VAL A 285 -11.79 -4.18 -2.16
C VAL A 285 -11.69 -2.72 -1.77
N GLU A 286 -12.18 -1.83 -2.61
CA GLU A 286 -12.14 -0.39 -2.40
C GLU A 286 -13.52 0.21 -2.65
N VAL A 287 -13.96 1.07 -1.74
CA VAL A 287 -15.15 1.90 -1.88
C VAL A 287 -14.71 3.34 -2.02
N VAL A 288 -15.11 3.99 -3.12
CA VAL A 288 -14.77 5.38 -3.41
C VAL A 288 -16.03 6.22 -3.47
N HIS A 289 -16.00 7.39 -2.84
CA HIS A 289 -17.08 8.37 -2.90
C HIS A 289 -17.05 9.07 -4.26
N LEU A 290 -18.13 8.94 -5.03
CA LEU A 290 -18.17 9.41 -6.41
C LEU A 290 -18.13 10.96 -6.54
N ASP A 291 -18.72 11.72 -5.64
CA ASP A 291 -18.74 13.19 -5.71
C ASP A 291 -17.39 13.84 -5.37
N THR A 292 -16.55 13.14 -4.60
CA THR A 292 -15.26 13.69 -4.13
C THR A 292 -14.04 12.95 -4.62
N GLY A 293 -14.20 11.68 -4.97
CA GLY A 293 -13.08 10.79 -5.29
C GLY A 293 -12.26 10.34 -4.07
N TRP A 294 -12.69 10.62 -2.83
CA TRP A 294 -12.00 10.11 -1.67
C TRP A 294 -12.33 8.63 -1.43
N PRO A 295 -11.33 7.78 -1.17
CA PRO A 295 -11.59 6.42 -0.68
C PRO A 295 -12.36 6.46 0.64
N ILE A 296 -13.46 5.69 0.74
CA ILE A 296 -14.25 5.55 1.97
C ILE A 296 -13.74 4.38 2.78
N GLU A 297 -13.57 3.24 2.10
CA GLU A 297 -13.06 2.01 2.67
C GLU A 297 -12.09 1.35 1.71
N TYR A 298 -11.07 0.74 2.27
CA TYR A 298 -10.10 -0.05 1.54
C TYR A 298 -9.75 -1.29 2.35
N LEU A 299 -9.79 -2.45 1.71
CA LEU A 299 -9.34 -3.72 2.25
C LEU A 299 -8.33 -4.33 1.30
N PHE A 300 -7.13 -4.57 1.79
CA PHE A 300 -6.13 -5.41 1.14
C PHE A 300 -5.99 -6.72 1.92
N ARG A 301 -5.99 -7.84 1.22
CA ARG A 301 -5.70 -9.15 1.78
C ARG A 301 -4.70 -9.88 0.90
N ARG A 302 -3.60 -10.33 1.49
CA ARG A 302 -2.62 -11.21 0.88
C ARG A 302 -2.63 -12.56 1.57
N ASP A 303 -2.90 -13.59 0.81
CA ASP A 303 -2.79 -14.97 1.23
C ASP A 303 -1.50 -15.56 0.66
N VAL A 304 -0.61 -16.02 1.53
CA VAL A 304 0.60 -16.76 1.18
C VAL A 304 0.43 -18.18 1.70
N GLU A 305 0.38 -19.14 0.81
CA GLU A 305 0.33 -20.56 1.15
C GLU A 305 1.66 -21.20 0.82
N MET A 306 2.12 -22.10 1.70
CA MET A 306 3.31 -22.89 1.52
C MET A 306 3.09 -24.29 2.06
N VAL A 307 3.40 -25.30 1.25
CA VAL A 307 3.38 -26.69 1.66
C VAL A 307 4.79 -27.26 1.46
N ILE A 308 5.39 -27.73 2.54
CA ILE A 308 6.74 -28.33 2.54
C ILE A 308 6.61 -29.73 3.13
N SER A 309 7.05 -30.76 2.41
CA SER A 309 7.05 -32.14 2.90
C SER A 309 5.73 -32.58 3.54
N ASP A 310 4.60 -32.22 2.91
CA ASP A 310 3.22 -32.46 3.37
C ASP A 310 2.77 -31.67 4.62
N GLU A 311 3.60 -30.79 5.16
CA GLU A 311 3.19 -29.83 6.18
C GLU A 311 2.70 -28.54 5.52
N ALA A 312 1.42 -28.23 5.75
CA ALA A 312 0.81 -26.98 5.28
C ALA A 312 1.08 -25.86 6.28
N GLY A 313 1.52 -24.73 5.77
CA GLY A 313 1.68 -23.49 6.50
C GLY A 313 1.35 -22.30 5.63
N GLY A 314 1.30 -21.14 6.22
CA GLY A 314 1.03 -19.93 5.45
C GLY A 314 0.98 -18.68 6.29
N GLN A 315 0.70 -17.59 5.62
CA GLN A 315 0.53 -16.29 6.22
C GLN A 315 -0.62 -15.56 5.52
N ILE A 316 -1.47 -14.93 6.31
CA ILE A 316 -2.44 -13.97 5.81
C ILE A 316 -2.04 -12.60 6.33
N THR A 317 -1.94 -11.62 5.43
CA THR A 317 -1.83 -10.21 5.80
C THR A 317 -3.10 -9.51 5.36
N GLN A 318 -3.74 -8.82 6.28
CA GLN A 318 -4.93 -8.02 6.01
C GLN A 318 -4.66 -6.58 6.46
N THR A 319 -4.87 -5.62 5.56
CA THR A 319 -4.77 -4.19 5.85
C THR A 319 -6.07 -3.51 5.45
N THR A 320 -6.60 -2.69 6.34
CA THR A 320 -7.81 -1.91 6.11
C THR A 320 -7.53 -0.43 6.34
N PHE A 321 -8.17 0.41 5.53
CA PHE A 321 -8.32 1.83 5.78
C PHE A 321 -9.81 2.14 5.75
N SER A 322 -10.28 2.89 6.74
CA SER A 322 -11.67 3.34 6.80
C SER A 322 -11.69 4.82 7.13
N ILE A 323 -12.44 5.61 6.36
CA ILE A 323 -12.59 7.04 6.60
C ILE A 323 -13.24 7.27 7.97
N ILE A 324 -12.74 8.24 8.72
CA ILE A 324 -13.35 8.68 9.96
C ILE A 324 -14.29 9.85 9.62
N PRO A 325 -15.62 9.68 9.77
CA PRO A 325 -16.54 10.77 9.51
C PRO A 325 -16.17 11.99 10.36
N GLN A 326 -16.01 13.13 9.72
CA GLN A 326 -15.89 14.40 10.44
C GLN A 326 -17.28 14.79 10.91
N GLU A 327 -17.45 15.00 12.21
CA GLU A 327 -18.66 15.64 12.71
C GLU A 327 -18.71 17.05 12.09
N VAL A 328 -19.68 17.28 11.25
CA VAL A 328 -19.95 18.63 10.73
C VAL A 328 -20.39 19.46 11.93
N GLU A 329 -19.50 20.28 12.47
CA GLU A 329 -19.90 21.31 13.42
C GLU A 329 -20.93 22.21 12.71
N GLN A 330 -22.21 22.04 13.08
CA GLN A 330 -23.31 22.85 12.60
C GLN A 330 -23.33 24.23 13.29
#